data_acc7704c0e23c92f32121638d7045465
#
_entry.id   acc7704c0e23c92f32121638d7045465
#
_cell.length_a   1.000
_cell.length_b   1.000
_cell.length_c   1.000
_cell.angle_alpha   90.00
_cell.angle_beta   90.00
_cell.angle_gamma   90.00
#
_symmetry.space_group_name_H-M   'P 1'
#
loop_
_entity.id
_entity.type
_entity.pdbx_description
1 polymer ?
#
loop_
_entity_poly.entity_id
_entity_poly.type
_entity_poly.pdbx_seq_one_letter_code
_entity_poly.pdbx_strand_id
1 'polypeptide(L)'
;MKRIDAKEIAEQLKKAKKVAIFGHVSPDTDCYGSAVGLKMGLESKGKEVFVYLPEEMPYNLVFLNNYGSFQEEKAAKDADLAVVLDCSSVSRAHSADMLKYYKNTGVRVVLIDHHLPGDLLTFADMGWQDEKISSVSEMILAILRDMQTDIRKGIATYLLAGIEGDTSSFQNQNTTQSSFEAAAYLMSKGARFGSIINNTINSKKNLGLIKLYGLVLERVVYNKKYKTAATYITLDDLKKYGLDEDASYGEMTNFLNTIDGIKMIVLITEKVDNELKVSLRTRDDKVNVQKLASALGGGGHAKASGFSLKGRIANENGKIKICCL
;
A
#
# COMPACT_ATOMS: atom_id res chain seq x y z
N MET A 1 -22.09 -7.05 4.63
CA MET A 1 -21.41 -6.32 5.74
C MET A 1 -22.34 -5.26 6.34
N LYS A 2 -22.43 -5.15 7.67
CA LYS A 2 -23.03 -4.00 8.34
C LYS A 2 -22.04 -2.82 8.26
N ARG A 3 -22.44 -1.69 7.66
CA ARG A 3 -21.61 -0.47 7.68
C ARG A 3 -21.67 0.16 9.07
N ILE A 4 -20.50 0.49 9.60
CA ILE A 4 -20.31 1.13 10.91
C ILE A 4 -19.26 2.24 10.76
N ASP A 5 -19.21 3.14 11.74
CA ASP A 5 -18.25 4.25 11.79
C ASP A 5 -17.07 3.96 12.74
N ALA A 6 -16.16 4.92 12.85
CA ALA A 6 -15.00 4.84 13.74
C ALA A 6 -15.38 4.55 15.20
N LYS A 7 -16.46 5.19 15.70
CA LYS A 7 -16.93 5.05 17.08
C LYS A 7 -17.47 3.64 17.34
N GLU A 8 -18.25 3.10 16.41
CA GLU A 8 -18.78 1.73 16.54
C GLU A 8 -17.65 0.71 16.50
N ILE A 9 -16.62 0.90 15.65
CA ILE A 9 -15.41 0.05 15.60
C ILE A 9 -14.66 0.15 16.94
N ALA A 10 -14.45 1.36 17.44
CA ALA A 10 -13.81 1.58 18.74
C ALA A 10 -14.51 0.80 19.86
N GLU A 11 -15.85 0.76 19.87
CA GLU A 11 -16.62 -0.02 20.85
C GLU A 11 -16.44 -1.54 20.69
N GLN A 12 -16.31 -2.07 19.45
CA GLN A 12 -15.97 -3.48 19.26
C GLN A 12 -14.55 -3.78 19.77
N LEU A 13 -13.59 -2.94 19.44
CA LEU A 13 -12.20 -3.09 19.89
C LEU A 13 -12.06 -2.96 21.42
N LYS A 14 -12.84 -2.08 22.07
CA LYS A 14 -12.85 -1.97 23.54
C LYS A 14 -13.31 -3.28 24.22
N LYS A 15 -14.29 -3.98 23.64
CA LYS A 15 -14.83 -5.24 24.18
C LYS A 15 -13.91 -6.43 23.98
N ALA A 16 -13.18 -6.50 22.86
CA ALA A 16 -12.28 -7.58 22.57
C ALA A 16 -11.06 -7.58 23.53
N LYS A 17 -10.61 -8.77 23.92
CA LYS A 17 -9.37 -8.97 24.69
C LYS A 17 -8.21 -9.37 23.81
N LYS A 18 -8.48 -10.23 22.81
CA LYS A 18 -7.52 -10.74 21.84
C LYS A 18 -7.94 -10.34 20.43
N VAL A 19 -7.13 -9.59 19.73
CA VAL A 19 -7.42 -9.05 18.41
C VAL A 19 -6.41 -9.57 17.40
N ALA A 20 -6.90 -10.15 16.30
CA ALA A 20 -6.10 -10.55 15.15
C ALA A 20 -6.22 -9.47 14.05
N ILE A 21 -5.12 -8.91 13.61
CA ILE A 21 -5.05 -7.88 12.57
C ILE A 21 -4.46 -8.50 11.30
N PHE A 22 -5.12 -8.31 10.17
CA PHE A 22 -4.70 -8.81 8.86
C PHE A 22 -4.44 -7.64 7.92
N GLY A 23 -3.26 -7.59 7.31
CA GLY A 23 -2.97 -6.75 6.17
C GLY A 23 -2.95 -7.55 4.86
N HIS A 24 -2.46 -6.97 3.78
CA HIS A 24 -2.37 -7.65 2.47
C HIS A 24 -0.99 -8.27 2.20
N VAL A 25 -0.90 -9.19 1.21
CA VAL A 25 0.31 -9.99 0.88
C VAL A 25 1.49 -9.21 0.34
N SER A 26 1.30 -7.98 -0.13
CA SER A 26 2.38 -7.11 -0.62
C SER A 26 2.25 -5.74 0.05
N PRO A 27 2.44 -5.70 1.38
CA PRO A 27 2.10 -4.53 2.18
C PRO A 27 2.96 -3.33 1.81
N ASP A 28 2.31 -2.19 1.72
CA ASP A 28 2.93 -0.89 1.57
C ASP A 28 3.03 -0.14 2.91
N THR A 29 3.32 1.14 2.82
CA THR A 29 3.50 1.98 4.00
C THR A 29 2.21 2.15 4.80
N ASP A 30 1.03 2.21 4.13
CA ASP A 30 -0.24 2.36 4.83
C ASP A 30 -0.67 1.06 5.51
N CYS A 31 -0.50 -0.07 4.85
CA CYS A 31 -0.78 -1.37 5.43
C CYS A 31 0.06 -1.61 6.70
N TYR A 32 1.38 -1.34 6.68
CA TYR A 32 2.22 -1.43 7.88
C TYR A 32 1.89 -0.35 8.91
N GLY A 33 1.72 0.89 8.47
CA GLY A 33 1.44 2.03 9.33
C GLY A 33 0.16 1.83 10.14
N SER A 34 -0.91 1.44 9.47
CA SER A 34 -2.20 1.19 10.09
C SER A 34 -2.19 -0.03 11.01
N ALA A 35 -1.62 -1.16 10.57
CA ALA A 35 -1.61 -2.40 11.34
C ALA A 35 -0.77 -2.27 12.62
N VAL A 36 0.46 -1.77 12.51
CA VAL A 36 1.35 -1.62 13.69
C VAL A 36 0.88 -0.47 14.57
N GLY A 37 0.38 0.62 14.00
CA GLY A 37 -0.22 1.71 14.75
C GLY A 37 -1.42 1.26 15.60
N LEU A 38 -2.31 0.45 15.00
CA LEU A 38 -3.44 -0.16 15.72
C LEU A 38 -2.96 -1.15 16.80
N LYS A 39 -2.01 -2.06 16.48
CA LYS A 39 -1.41 -2.99 17.44
C LYS A 39 -0.92 -2.24 18.67
N MET A 40 -0.02 -1.27 18.50
CA MET A 40 0.55 -0.50 19.61
C MET A 40 -0.53 0.22 20.43
N GLY A 41 -1.55 0.76 19.77
CA GLY A 41 -2.67 1.41 20.42
C GLY A 41 -3.48 0.46 21.30
N LEU A 42 -3.78 -0.73 20.82
CA LEU A 42 -4.52 -1.77 21.52
C LEU A 42 -3.70 -2.37 22.69
N GLU A 43 -2.42 -2.64 22.48
CA GLU A 43 -1.51 -3.12 23.52
C GLU A 43 -1.36 -2.12 24.67
N SER A 44 -1.36 -0.81 24.38
CA SER A 44 -1.35 0.23 25.42
C SER A 44 -2.60 0.22 26.29
N LYS A 45 -3.67 -0.43 25.84
CA LYS A 45 -4.92 -0.67 26.58
C LYS A 45 -4.99 -2.06 27.22
N GLY A 46 -3.86 -2.81 27.24
CA GLY A 46 -3.76 -4.13 27.86
C GLY A 46 -4.38 -5.26 27.04
N LYS A 47 -4.53 -5.09 25.73
CA LYS A 47 -5.06 -6.12 24.85
C LYS A 47 -3.92 -6.98 24.27
N GLU A 48 -4.21 -8.25 24.02
CA GLU A 48 -3.34 -9.15 23.29
C GLU A 48 -3.61 -8.98 21.79
N VAL A 49 -2.57 -8.76 20.98
CA VAL A 49 -2.75 -8.42 19.57
C VAL A 49 -1.81 -9.24 18.70
N PHE A 50 -2.37 -9.94 17.72
CA PHE A 50 -1.67 -10.73 16.72
C PHE A 50 -1.76 -10.02 15.38
N VAL A 51 -0.64 -9.89 14.66
CA VAL A 51 -0.61 -9.22 13.36
C VAL A 51 -0.13 -10.19 12.30
N TYR A 52 -0.92 -10.33 11.25
CA TYR A 52 -0.65 -11.17 10.08
C TYR A 52 -0.23 -10.27 8.92
N LEU A 53 1.08 -10.06 8.81
CA LEU A 53 1.77 -9.38 7.72
C LEU A 53 2.97 -10.24 7.31
N PRO A 54 3.50 -10.11 6.08
CA PRO A 54 4.75 -10.76 5.70
C PRO A 54 5.90 -10.46 6.69
N GLU A 55 6.73 -11.46 7.00
CA GLU A 55 7.84 -11.34 7.94
C GLU A 55 8.86 -10.27 7.49
N GLU A 56 9.10 -10.17 6.19
CA GLU A 56 10.05 -9.21 5.61
C GLU A 56 9.38 -7.86 5.39
N MET A 57 9.76 -6.89 6.21
CA MET A 57 9.38 -5.49 5.99
C MET A 57 10.15 -4.91 4.80
N PRO A 58 9.47 -4.19 3.88
CA PRO A 58 10.15 -3.48 2.81
C PRO A 58 11.30 -2.62 3.33
N TYR A 59 12.44 -2.62 2.63
CA TYR A 59 13.68 -1.97 3.09
C TYR A 59 13.51 -0.49 3.44
N ASN A 60 12.64 0.20 2.73
CA ASN A 60 12.32 1.62 2.95
C ASN A 60 11.46 1.87 4.20
N LEU A 61 10.93 0.82 4.83
CA LEU A 61 10.12 0.88 6.03
C LEU A 61 10.85 0.39 7.30
N VAL A 62 11.99 -0.30 7.13
CA VAL A 62 12.76 -0.89 8.25
C VAL A 62 13.10 0.14 9.34
N PHE A 63 13.27 1.42 8.98
CA PHE A 63 13.51 2.49 9.94
C PHE A 63 12.38 2.65 10.97
N LEU A 64 11.15 2.23 10.63
CA LEU A 64 10.00 2.28 11.53
C LEU A 64 10.19 1.39 12.76
N ASN A 65 10.99 0.32 12.68
CA ASN A 65 11.31 -0.55 13.80
C ASN A 65 11.98 0.20 14.98
N ASN A 66 12.58 1.38 14.72
CA ASN A 66 13.08 2.25 15.80
C ASN A 66 11.98 2.86 16.66
N TYR A 67 10.72 2.76 16.24
CA TYR A 67 9.56 3.36 16.91
C TYR A 67 8.56 2.35 17.45
N GLY A 68 8.82 1.06 17.22
CA GLY A 68 8.06 -0.09 17.66
C GLY A 68 8.35 -1.27 16.73
N SER A 69 8.81 -2.38 17.25
CA SER A 69 9.11 -3.56 16.44
C SER A 69 7.85 -4.33 16.12
N PHE A 70 7.78 -4.84 14.90
CA PHE A 70 6.84 -5.85 14.47
C PHE A 70 7.57 -7.20 14.37
N GLN A 71 6.97 -8.24 14.95
CA GLN A 71 7.32 -9.63 14.69
C GLN A 71 6.02 -10.34 14.35
N GLU A 72 6.03 -11.17 13.31
CA GLU A 72 4.90 -12.04 13.03
C GLU A 72 4.70 -12.97 14.22
N GLU A 73 3.56 -12.87 14.86
CA GLU A 73 3.24 -13.76 15.98
C GLU A 73 2.56 -15.01 15.45
N LYS A 74 3.04 -16.19 15.90
CA LYS A 74 2.43 -17.46 15.54
C LYS A 74 0.97 -17.49 15.97
N ALA A 75 0.13 -17.88 15.01
CA ALA A 75 -1.32 -17.95 15.02
C ALA A 75 -1.95 -18.24 16.40
N ALA A 76 -2.56 -17.24 17.00
CA ALA A 76 -3.52 -17.48 18.05
C ALA A 76 -4.84 -17.92 17.43
N LYS A 77 -5.23 -19.17 17.65
CA LYS A 77 -6.51 -19.70 17.18
C LYS A 77 -7.73 -19.19 18.00
N ASP A 78 -7.48 -18.39 19.04
CA ASP A 78 -8.47 -17.97 20.05
C ASP A 78 -8.70 -16.45 20.11
N ALA A 79 -8.50 -15.73 18.99
CA ALA A 79 -8.84 -14.30 18.95
C ALA A 79 -10.35 -14.08 19.09
N ASP A 80 -10.74 -13.01 19.77
CA ASP A 80 -12.12 -12.59 19.96
C ASP A 80 -12.66 -11.79 18.78
N LEU A 81 -11.77 -11.15 18.05
CA LEU A 81 -12.07 -10.24 16.94
C LEU A 81 -10.97 -10.32 15.88
N ALA A 82 -11.35 -10.42 14.62
CA ALA A 82 -10.47 -10.28 13.48
C ALA A 82 -10.69 -8.94 12.79
N VAL A 83 -9.62 -8.21 12.50
CA VAL A 83 -9.67 -6.89 11.82
C VAL A 83 -8.84 -6.98 10.55
N VAL A 84 -9.45 -6.70 9.41
CA VAL A 84 -8.76 -6.64 8.11
C VAL A 84 -8.55 -5.19 7.75
N LEU A 85 -7.32 -4.83 7.45
CA LEU A 85 -6.88 -3.47 7.14
C LEU A 85 -6.37 -3.39 5.72
N ASP A 86 -6.73 -2.33 5.02
CA ASP A 86 -6.11 -1.93 3.77
C ASP A 86 -6.12 -3.02 2.70
N CYS A 87 -7.24 -3.73 2.62
CA CYS A 87 -7.39 -4.87 1.72
C CYS A 87 -8.84 -5.00 1.25
N SER A 88 -9.05 -5.05 -0.06
CA SER A 88 -10.39 -5.18 -0.64
C SER A 88 -10.76 -6.64 -0.96
N SER A 89 -9.79 -7.58 -0.99
CA SER A 89 -10.02 -8.98 -1.40
C SER A 89 -9.48 -10.00 -0.40
N VAL A 90 -10.28 -11.04 -0.13
CA VAL A 90 -9.90 -12.16 0.76
C VAL A 90 -8.64 -12.86 0.26
N SER A 91 -8.49 -13.04 -1.05
CA SER A 91 -7.32 -13.71 -1.65
C SER A 91 -6.02 -12.90 -1.50
N ARG A 92 -6.12 -11.60 -1.30
CA ARG A 92 -4.97 -10.71 -1.06
C ARG A 92 -4.66 -10.51 0.42
N ALA A 93 -5.54 -10.89 1.33
CA ALA A 93 -5.24 -10.84 2.75
C ALA A 93 -4.08 -11.79 3.08
N HIS A 94 -3.07 -11.31 3.82
CA HIS A 94 -2.01 -12.19 4.31
C HIS A 94 -2.61 -13.21 5.27
N SER A 95 -2.19 -14.46 5.17
CA SER A 95 -2.78 -15.57 5.96
C SER A 95 -4.30 -15.73 5.78
N ALA A 96 -4.78 -15.63 4.54
CA ALA A 96 -6.22 -15.72 4.20
C ALA A 96 -6.91 -16.97 4.77
N ASP A 97 -6.20 -18.09 4.91
CA ASP A 97 -6.76 -19.32 5.49
C ASP A 97 -7.03 -19.17 7.00
N MET A 98 -6.21 -18.42 7.72
CA MET A 98 -6.48 -18.08 9.13
C MET A 98 -7.68 -17.14 9.24
N LEU A 99 -7.81 -16.17 8.34
CA LEU A 99 -8.97 -15.30 8.28
C LEU A 99 -10.28 -16.08 8.04
N LYS A 100 -10.25 -17.06 7.10
CA LYS A 100 -11.37 -17.98 6.86
C LYS A 100 -11.66 -18.87 8.08
N TYR A 101 -10.61 -19.34 8.75
CA TYR A 101 -10.76 -20.12 9.98
C TYR A 101 -11.52 -19.32 11.05
N TYR A 102 -11.14 -18.07 11.33
CA TYR A 102 -11.86 -17.23 12.28
C TYR A 102 -13.32 -17.04 11.88
N LYS A 103 -13.60 -16.75 10.61
CA LYS A 103 -14.98 -16.61 10.12
C LYS A 103 -15.80 -17.88 10.35
N ASN A 104 -15.24 -19.06 10.06
CA ASN A 104 -15.90 -20.35 10.20
C ASN A 104 -16.12 -20.76 11.67
N THR A 105 -15.29 -20.27 12.58
CA THR A 105 -15.42 -20.52 14.04
C THR A 105 -16.28 -19.50 14.76
N GLY A 106 -16.88 -18.53 14.02
CA GLY A 106 -17.80 -17.54 14.58
C GLY A 106 -17.12 -16.31 15.16
N VAL A 107 -15.80 -16.17 14.97
CA VAL A 107 -15.10 -14.91 15.30
C VAL A 107 -15.55 -13.84 14.33
N ARG A 108 -15.96 -12.67 14.85
CA ARG A 108 -16.40 -11.55 14.02
C ARG A 108 -15.24 -10.96 13.22
N VAL A 109 -15.50 -10.66 11.95
CA VAL A 109 -14.55 -10.02 11.04
C VAL A 109 -14.98 -8.57 10.81
N VAL A 110 -14.10 -7.63 11.11
CA VAL A 110 -14.24 -6.19 10.87
C VAL A 110 -13.35 -5.79 9.72
N LEU A 111 -13.89 -5.10 8.72
CA LEU A 111 -13.14 -4.50 7.61
C LEU A 111 -12.94 -3.00 7.86
N ILE A 112 -11.70 -2.51 7.68
CA ILE A 112 -11.36 -1.08 7.65
C ILE A 112 -10.55 -0.85 6.38
N ASP A 113 -11.15 -0.20 5.40
CA ASP A 113 -10.56 -0.08 4.06
C ASP A 113 -10.97 1.21 3.35
N HIS A 114 -10.09 1.76 2.54
CA HIS A 114 -10.35 2.94 1.72
C HIS A 114 -10.32 2.64 0.21
N HIS A 115 -10.11 1.39 -0.18
CA HIS A 115 -10.14 0.97 -1.57
C HIS A 115 -11.57 0.87 -2.12
N LEU A 116 -11.66 0.73 -3.45
CA LEU A 116 -12.92 0.35 -4.09
C LEU A 116 -13.40 -1.01 -3.55
N PRO A 117 -14.73 -1.18 -3.38
CA PRO A 117 -15.30 -2.40 -2.81
C PRO A 117 -14.87 -3.67 -3.53
N GLY A 118 -14.39 -4.66 -2.77
CA GLY A 118 -14.08 -6.00 -3.23
C GLY A 118 -14.88 -7.07 -2.49
N ASP A 119 -14.47 -8.33 -2.58
CA ASP A 119 -15.17 -9.46 -1.96
C ASP A 119 -15.09 -9.47 -0.42
N LEU A 120 -14.08 -8.80 0.18
CA LEU A 120 -14.02 -8.58 1.62
C LEU A 120 -15.24 -7.79 2.15
N LEU A 121 -15.85 -6.94 1.33
CA LEU A 121 -17.06 -6.22 1.72
C LEU A 121 -18.23 -7.18 2.02
N THR A 122 -18.32 -8.31 1.33
CA THR A 122 -19.34 -9.34 1.57
C THR A 122 -18.89 -10.37 2.60
N PHE A 123 -17.60 -10.62 2.71
CA PHE A 123 -17.00 -11.56 3.65
C PHE A 123 -17.05 -11.06 5.10
N ALA A 124 -16.74 -9.79 5.35
CA ALA A 124 -16.74 -9.21 6.68
C ALA A 124 -18.16 -9.09 7.28
N ASP A 125 -18.27 -9.17 8.60
CA ASP A 125 -19.54 -9.01 9.31
C ASP A 125 -19.94 -7.55 9.42
N MET A 126 -18.97 -6.68 9.66
CA MET A 126 -19.11 -5.24 9.79
C MET A 126 -17.86 -4.52 9.35
N GLY A 127 -17.94 -3.21 9.11
CA GLY A 127 -16.75 -2.42 8.80
C GLY A 127 -17.04 -1.01 8.33
N TRP A 128 -15.95 -0.28 8.19
CA TRP A 128 -15.88 1.06 7.66
C TRP A 128 -15.05 1.03 6.38
N GLN A 129 -15.72 1.24 5.25
CA GLN A 129 -15.10 1.35 3.95
C GLN A 129 -15.49 2.69 3.35
N ASP A 130 -14.49 3.54 3.04
CA ASP A 130 -14.71 4.89 2.52
C ASP A 130 -13.57 5.34 1.60
N GLU A 131 -13.85 5.38 0.30
CA GLU A 131 -12.90 5.77 -0.76
C GLU A 131 -12.50 7.27 -0.72
N LYS A 132 -13.16 8.07 0.11
CA LYS A 132 -12.86 9.50 0.23
C LYS A 132 -11.77 9.79 1.26
N ILE A 133 -11.44 8.82 2.10
CA ILE A 133 -10.37 8.94 3.10
C ILE A 133 -9.05 8.60 2.44
N SER A 134 -8.01 9.36 2.74
CA SER A 134 -6.73 9.25 2.04
C SER A 134 -5.98 7.94 2.30
N SER A 135 -6.16 7.34 3.49
CA SER A 135 -5.45 6.15 3.93
C SER A 135 -6.16 5.45 5.08
N VAL A 136 -5.91 4.17 5.26
CA VAL A 136 -6.40 3.41 6.43
C VAL A 136 -5.74 3.91 7.72
N SER A 137 -4.51 4.40 7.67
CA SER A 137 -3.83 5.02 8.81
C SER A 137 -4.59 6.24 9.36
N GLU A 138 -5.23 7.04 8.51
CA GLU A 138 -6.12 8.12 8.91
C GLU A 138 -7.37 7.58 9.63
N MET A 139 -7.95 6.49 9.13
CA MET A 139 -9.09 5.82 9.76
C MET A 139 -8.73 5.25 11.14
N ILE A 140 -7.56 4.62 11.26
CA ILE A 140 -7.05 4.09 12.54
C ILE A 140 -6.81 5.21 13.56
N LEU A 141 -6.29 6.35 13.12
CA LEU A 141 -6.16 7.51 14.00
C LEU A 141 -7.51 7.92 14.60
N ALA A 142 -8.56 8.00 13.78
CA ALA A 142 -9.90 8.34 14.26
C ALA A 142 -10.41 7.31 15.29
N ILE A 143 -10.26 6.02 15.01
CA ILE A 143 -10.66 4.93 15.91
C ILE A 143 -9.90 5.01 17.25
N LEU A 144 -8.57 5.20 17.21
CA LEU A 144 -7.76 5.29 18.43
C LEU A 144 -8.10 6.52 19.28
N ARG A 145 -8.51 7.63 18.64
CA ARG A 145 -9.02 8.82 19.35
C ARG A 145 -10.36 8.53 20.03
N ASP A 146 -11.28 7.84 19.37
CA ASP A 146 -12.57 7.41 19.96
C ASP A 146 -12.38 6.39 21.10
N MET A 147 -11.29 5.61 21.04
CA MET A 147 -10.85 4.76 22.14
C MET A 147 -10.18 5.53 23.28
N GLN A 148 -9.95 6.83 23.14
CA GLN A 148 -9.17 7.66 24.07
C GLN A 148 -7.79 7.06 24.34
N THR A 149 -7.13 6.59 23.27
CA THR A 149 -5.78 6.05 23.33
C THR A 149 -4.76 7.18 23.43
N ASP A 150 -3.77 7.03 24.31
CA ASP A 150 -2.62 7.94 24.35
C ASP A 150 -1.73 7.72 23.12
N ILE A 151 -1.84 8.62 22.14
CA ILE A 151 -1.09 8.56 20.88
C ILE A 151 0.35 8.99 21.17
N ARG A 152 1.22 8.01 21.44
CA ARG A 152 2.65 8.23 21.69
C ARG A 152 3.42 8.29 20.37
N LYS A 153 4.66 8.76 20.45
CA LYS A 153 5.58 8.97 19.31
C LYS A 153 5.65 7.77 18.35
N GLY A 154 5.69 6.54 18.86
CA GLY A 154 5.71 5.32 18.03
C GLY A 154 4.46 5.21 17.17
N ILE A 155 3.28 5.18 17.81
CA ILE A 155 1.98 5.14 17.12
C ILE A 155 1.87 6.29 16.11
N ALA A 156 2.21 7.51 16.55
CA ALA A 156 2.15 8.69 15.71
C ALA A 156 3.06 8.59 14.47
N THR A 157 4.25 8.00 14.60
CA THR A 157 5.19 7.86 13.47
C THR A 157 4.71 6.82 12.47
N TYR A 158 4.19 5.67 12.94
CA TYR A 158 3.63 4.64 12.06
C TYR A 158 2.43 5.16 11.27
N LEU A 159 1.46 5.77 11.95
CA LEU A 159 0.26 6.31 11.29
C LEU A 159 0.61 7.44 10.31
N LEU A 160 1.54 8.32 10.68
CA LEU A 160 1.97 9.39 9.77
C LEU A 160 2.71 8.84 8.56
N ALA A 161 3.49 7.76 8.71
CA ALA A 161 4.13 7.11 7.58
C ALA A 161 3.11 6.52 6.60
N GLY A 162 2.02 5.91 7.08
CA GLY A 162 0.94 5.42 6.23
C GLY A 162 0.24 6.54 5.47
N ILE A 163 -0.14 7.63 6.14
CA ILE A 163 -0.76 8.80 5.48
C ILE A 163 0.18 9.39 4.43
N GLU A 164 1.47 9.52 4.73
CA GLU A 164 2.49 10.04 3.82
C GLU A 164 2.63 9.16 2.58
N GLY A 165 2.68 7.82 2.76
CA GLY A 165 2.83 6.88 1.68
C GLY A 165 1.70 6.96 0.67
N ASP A 166 0.46 6.85 1.12
CA ASP A 166 -0.72 6.84 0.25
C ASP A 166 -1.02 8.18 -0.43
N THR A 167 -0.66 9.26 0.24
CA THR A 167 -0.76 10.60 -0.34
C THR A 167 0.47 10.98 -1.19
N SER A 168 1.48 10.11 -1.29
CA SER A 168 2.79 10.43 -1.89
C SER A 168 3.32 11.78 -1.38
N SER A 169 3.43 11.91 -0.06
CA SER A 169 3.79 13.16 0.61
C SER A 169 2.85 14.33 0.27
N PHE A 170 1.56 14.05 0.35
CA PHE A 170 0.48 15.02 0.11
C PHE A 170 0.42 15.59 -1.32
N GLN A 171 0.96 14.86 -2.30
CA GLN A 171 0.97 15.26 -3.71
C GLN A 171 -0.14 14.61 -4.52
N ASN A 172 -0.72 13.51 -4.05
CA ASN A 172 -1.78 12.78 -4.75
C ASN A 172 -3.14 13.47 -4.60
N GLN A 173 -4.04 13.20 -5.55
CA GLN A 173 -5.41 13.75 -5.57
C GLN A 173 -6.31 13.24 -4.44
N ASN A 174 -5.95 12.14 -3.78
CA ASN A 174 -6.64 11.63 -2.59
C ASN A 174 -6.28 12.42 -1.32
N THR A 175 -5.34 13.36 -1.39
CA THR A 175 -4.99 14.24 -0.28
C THR A 175 -6.15 15.17 0.03
N THR A 176 -6.59 15.19 1.28
CA THR A 176 -7.74 15.97 1.76
C THR A 176 -7.35 16.90 2.89
N GLN A 177 -8.26 17.79 3.29
CA GLN A 177 -8.07 18.60 4.49
C GLN A 177 -7.84 17.71 5.73
N SER A 178 -8.60 16.61 5.86
CA SER A 178 -8.47 15.70 7.00
C SER A 178 -7.12 14.99 7.04
N SER A 179 -6.50 14.70 5.88
CA SER A 179 -5.12 14.16 5.83
C SER A 179 -4.10 15.13 6.44
N PHE A 180 -4.21 16.43 6.14
CA PHE A 180 -3.35 17.45 6.74
C PHE A 180 -3.61 17.63 8.23
N GLU A 181 -4.87 17.63 8.66
CA GLU A 181 -5.25 17.72 10.08
C GLU A 181 -4.73 16.53 10.87
N ALA A 182 -4.86 15.31 10.31
CA ALA A 182 -4.31 14.09 10.89
C ALA A 182 -2.79 14.16 11.00
N ALA A 183 -2.10 14.58 9.94
CA ALA A 183 -0.65 14.73 9.93
C ALA A 183 -0.18 15.77 10.97
N ALA A 184 -0.81 16.94 11.03
CA ALA A 184 -0.49 17.98 12.00
C ALA A 184 -0.68 17.47 13.43
N TYR A 185 -1.77 16.77 13.71
CA TYR A 185 -2.01 16.14 15.01
C TYR A 185 -0.94 15.11 15.36
N LEU A 186 -0.60 14.20 14.44
CA LEU A 186 0.43 13.18 14.66
C LEU A 186 1.81 13.80 14.90
N MET A 187 2.15 14.85 14.17
CA MET A 187 3.39 15.62 14.39
C MET A 187 3.40 16.26 15.78
N SER A 188 2.28 16.80 16.27
CA SER A 188 2.15 17.33 17.64
C SER A 188 2.36 16.26 18.72
N LYS A 189 2.13 14.99 18.37
CA LYS A 189 2.38 13.81 19.22
C LYS A 189 3.80 13.26 19.09
N GLY A 190 4.67 13.95 18.34
CA GLY A 190 6.09 13.65 18.21
C GLY A 190 6.43 12.70 17.05
N ALA A 191 5.52 12.52 16.09
CA ALA A 191 5.83 11.77 14.87
C ALA A 191 7.06 12.34 14.15
N ARG A 192 7.88 11.47 13.57
CA ARG A 192 9.18 11.81 12.99
C ARG A 192 9.08 12.02 11.48
N PHE A 193 8.33 13.04 11.06
CA PHE A 193 8.10 13.35 9.64
C PHE A 193 9.41 13.42 8.83
N GLY A 194 10.43 14.16 9.30
CA GLY A 194 11.72 14.21 8.61
C GLY A 194 12.39 12.83 8.45
N SER A 195 12.23 11.93 9.43
CA SER A 195 12.74 10.57 9.30
C SER A 195 11.94 9.77 8.27
N ILE A 196 10.62 9.94 8.21
CA ILE A 196 9.77 9.31 7.21
C ILE A 196 10.24 9.75 5.82
N ILE A 197 10.26 11.05 5.52
CA ILE A 197 10.68 11.58 4.22
C ILE A 197 12.08 11.13 3.81
N ASN A 198 13.04 11.09 4.75
CA ASN A 198 14.41 10.67 4.44
C ASN A 198 14.53 9.17 4.09
N ASN A 199 13.62 8.34 4.56
CA ASN A 199 13.64 6.90 4.28
C ASN A 199 12.66 6.48 3.18
N THR A 200 11.63 7.27 2.89
CA THR A 200 10.69 7.04 1.78
C THR A 200 11.15 7.79 0.53
N ILE A 201 10.89 9.08 0.42
CA ILE A 201 11.17 9.88 -0.80
C ILE A 201 12.66 10.14 -1.00
N ASN A 202 13.36 10.55 0.07
CA ASN A 202 14.79 10.88 0.03
C ASN A 202 15.68 9.67 0.32
N SER A 203 15.12 8.44 0.28
CA SER A 203 15.91 7.23 0.47
C SER A 203 17.13 7.30 -0.45
N LYS A 204 18.32 7.02 0.11
CA LYS A 204 19.60 7.19 -0.59
C LYS A 204 19.55 6.47 -1.93
N LYS A 205 19.20 7.21 -2.98
CA LYS A 205 19.25 6.70 -4.36
C LYS A 205 20.71 6.41 -4.67
N ASN A 206 21.07 5.15 -4.85
CA ASN A 206 22.40 4.81 -5.27
C ASN A 206 22.62 5.33 -6.72
N LEU A 207 23.87 5.49 -7.13
CA LEU A 207 24.20 6.00 -8.47
C LEU A 207 23.62 5.08 -9.57
N GLY A 208 23.48 3.77 -9.32
CA GLY A 208 22.86 2.83 -10.23
C GLY A 208 21.38 3.18 -10.49
N LEU A 209 20.63 3.51 -9.45
CA LEU A 209 19.23 3.92 -9.58
C LEU A 209 19.09 5.23 -10.38
N ILE A 210 19.95 6.22 -10.14
CA ILE A 210 19.96 7.48 -10.90
C ILE A 210 20.26 7.21 -12.39
N LYS A 211 21.21 6.32 -12.69
CA LYS A 211 21.52 5.89 -14.07
C LYS A 211 20.33 5.16 -14.71
N LEU A 212 19.63 4.33 -13.95
CA LEU A 212 18.41 3.66 -14.43
C LEU A 212 17.31 4.69 -14.76
N TYR A 213 17.12 5.73 -13.93
CA TYR A 213 16.18 6.84 -14.26
C TYR A 213 16.54 7.49 -15.60
N GLY A 214 17.81 7.80 -15.83
CA GLY A 214 18.29 8.36 -17.12
C GLY A 214 17.94 7.44 -18.29
N LEU A 215 18.22 6.13 -18.18
CA LEU A 215 17.92 5.14 -19.21
C LEU A 215 16.42 5.01 -19.48
N VAL A 216 15.62 4.98 -18.43
CA VAL A 216 14.16 4.87 -18.53
C VAL A 216 13.57 6.10 -19.23
N LEU A 217 14.10 7.29 -18.97
CA LEU A 217 13.71 8.54 -19.65
C LEU A 217 14.10 8.54 -21.13
N GLU A 218 15.30 8.09 -21.47
CA GLU A 218 15.76 7.97 -22.86
C GLU A 218 14.87 7.04 -23.69
N ARG A 219 14.36 5.98 -23.07
CA ARG A 219 13.50 4.97 -23.69
C ARG A 219 12.04 5.33 -23.78
N VAL A 220 11.62 6.52 -23.32
CA VAL A 220 10.22 6.91 -23.37
C VAL A 220 9.72 7.00 -24.80
N VAL A 221 8.73 6.19 -25.12
CA VAL A 221 8.00 6.26 -26.39
C VAL A 221 6.65 6.93 -26.17
N TYR A 222 6.38 8.03 -26.91
CA TYR A 222 5.15 8.77 -26.79
C TYR A 222 4.20 8.48 -27.96
N ASN A 223 2.99 8.03 -27.63
CA ASN A 223 1.92 7.84 -28.57
C ASN A 223 1.02 9.09 -28.64
N LYS A 224 1.14 9.87 -29.71
CA LYS A 224 0.40 11.14 -29.92
C LYS A 224 -1.11 10.93 -29.95
N LYS A 225 -1.60 9.82 -30.53
CA LYS A 225 -3.04 9.55 -30.68
C LYS A 225 -3.73 9.37 -29.33
N TYR A 226 -3.11 8.61 -28.43
CA TYR A 226 -3.66 8.29 -27.12
C TYR A 226 -3.10 9.16 -26.00
N LYS A 227 -2.12 10.02 -26.31
CA LYS A 227 -1.37 10.81 -25.31
C LYS A 227 -0.80 9.94 -24.18
N THR A 228 -0.29 8.77 -24.54
CA THR A 228 0.27 7.77 -23.63
C THR A 228 1.77 7.71 -23.84
N ALA A 229 2.53 7.68 -22.74
CA ALA A 229 3.95 7.41 -22.79
C ALA A 229 4.23 6.03 -22.17
N ALA A 230 5.09 5.26 -22.82
CA ALA A 230 5.51 3.94 -22.36
C ALA A 230 7.02 3.86 -22.31
N THR A 231 7.52 3.15 -21.31
CA THR A 231 8.94 2.84 -21.14
C THR A 231 9.11 1.50 -20.45
N TYR A 232 10.37 1.02 -20.33
CA TYR A 232 10.61 -0.31 -19.79
C TYR A 232 11.95 -0.41 -19.06
N ILE A 233 12.03 -1.44 -18.22
CA ILE A 233 13.22 -1.88 -17.48
C ILE A 233 13.39 -3.37 -17.75
N THR A 234 14.59 -3.79 -18.16
CA THR A 234 14.93 -5.21 -18.33
C THR A 234 15.71 -5.73 -17.12
N LEU A 235 15.75 -7.04 -16.93
CA LEU A 235 16.60 -7.66 -15.91
C LEU A 235 18.10 -7.33 -16.13
N ASP A 236 18.54 -7.24 -17.39
CA ASP A 236 19.91 -6.85 -17.72
C ASP A 236 20.24 -5.41 -17.30
N ASP A 237 19.28 -4.50 -17.38
CA ASP A 237 19.45 -3.13 -16.87
C ASP A 237 19.67 -3.13 -15.35
N LEU A 238 18.88 -3.90 -14.62
CA LEU A 238 19.00 -4.01 -13.17
C LEU A 238 20.36 -4.59 -12.78
N LYS A 239 20.78 -5.68 -13.42
CA LYS A 239 22.11 -6.27 -13.23
C LYS A 239 23.24 -5.28 -13.55
N LYS A 240 23.15 -4.60 -14.69
CA LYS A 240 24.13 -3.60 -15.12
C LYS A 240 24.36 -2.50 -14.09
N TYR A 241 23.33 -2.09 -13.40
CA TYR A 241 23.41 -1.01 -12.42
C TYR A 241 23.49 -1.49 -10.97
N GLY A 242 23.59 -2.81 -10.72
CA GLY A 242 23.68 -3.40 -9.38
C GLY A 242 22.41 -3.14 -8.54
N LEU A 243 21.25 -3.26 -9.17
CA LEU A 243 19.95 -3.00 -8.55
C LEU A 243 19.23 -4.33 -8.30
N ASP A 244 18.37 -4.32 -7.29
CA ASP A 244 17.58 -5.46 -6.89
C ASP A 244 16.52 -5.80 -7.95
N GLU A 245 16.52 -7.06 -8.41
CA GLU A 245 15.60 -7.56 -9.44
C GLU A 245 14.16 -7.65 -8.92
N ASP A 246 13.97 -7.81 -7.61
CA ASP A 246 12.66 -7.92 -6.97
C ASP A 246 12.10 -6.58 -6.49
N ALA A 247 12.93 -5.54 -6.44
CA ALA A 247 12.49 -4.22 -5.99
C ALA A 247 11.37 -3.63 -6.86
N SER A 248 10.55 -2.79 -6.24
CA SER A 248 9.54 -2.03 -6.96
C SER A 248 10.12 -0.70 -7.46
N TYR A 249 9.96 -0.46 -8.75
CA TYR A 249 10.36 0.80 -9.41
C TYR A 249 9.17 1.72 -9.67
N GLY A 250 8.08 1.57 -8.90
CA GLY A 250 6.85 2.34 -9.05
C GLY A 250 7.01 3.87 -8.90
N GLU A 251 8.01 4.32 -8.13
CA GLU A 251 8.35 5.75 -8.01
C GLU A 251 8.75 6.39 -9.35
N MET A 252 9.36 5.62 -10.26
CA MET A 252 9.67 6.10 -11.61
C MET A 252 8.41 6.45 -12.39
N THR A 253 7.33 5.70 -12.22
CA THR A 253 6.06 6.02 -12.87
C THR A 253 5.44 7.30 -12.33
N ASN A 254 5.60 7.60 -11.04
CA ASN A 254 5.16 8.86 -10.46
C ASN A 254 5.94 10.03 -11.04
N PHE A 255 7.26 9.91 -11.15
CA PHE A 255 8.11 10.91 -11.79
C PHE A 255 7.73 11.14 -13.27
N LEU A 256 7.60 10.06 -14.06
CA LEU A 256 7.20 10.16 -15.47
C LEU A 256 5.79 10.77 -15.63
N ASN A 257 4.90 10.57 -14.68
CA ASN A 257 3.55 11.12 -14.67
C ASN A 257 3.51 12.65 -14.46
N THR A 258 4.67 13.28 -14.20
CA THR A 258 4.81 14.74 -14.15
C THR A 258 5.00 15.38 -15.53
N ILE A 259 5.26 14.58 -16.57
CA ILE A 259 5.51 15.08 -17.93
C ILE A 259 4.20 15.66 -18.50
N ASP A 260 4.25 16.92 -18.91
CA ASP A 260 3.08 17.60 -19.43
C ASP A 260 2.58 16.99 -20.77
N GLY A 261 1.28 17.07 -21.01
CA GLY A 261 0.64 16.56 -22.22
C GLY A 261 0.44 15.04 -22.27
N ILE A 262 0.86 14.31 -21.24
CA ILE A 262 0.67 12.86 -21.13
C ILE A 262 -0.56 12.56 -20.27
N LYS A 263 -1.45 11.70 -20.80
CA LYS A 263 -2.65 11.25 -20.08
C LYS A 263 -2.45 9.96 -19.29
N MET A 264 -1.54 9.10 -19.73
CA MET A 264 -1.25 7.82 -19.07
C MET A 264 0.20 7.44 -19.27
N ILE A 265 0.84 6.99 -18.19
CA ILE A 265 2.17 6.39 -18.19
C ILE A 265 2.04 4.88 -18.05
N VAL A 266 2.86 4.17 -18.82
CA VAL A 266 3.05 2.72 -18.76
C VAL A 266 4.51 2.43 -18.52
N LEU A 267 4.85 1.83 -17.39
CA LEU A 267 6.18 1.28 -17.13
C LEU A 267 6.08 -0.23 -17.11
N ILE A 268 6.89 -0.90 -17.94
CA ILE A 268 6.98 -2.35 -18.02
C ILE A 268 8.31 -2.75 -17.38
N THR A 269 8.28 -3.58 -16.35
CA THR A 269 9.48 -4.09 -15.68
C THR A 269 9.53 -5.60 -15.83
N GLU A 270 10.63 -6.10 -16.39
CA GLU A 270 10.90 -7.54 -16.38
C GLU A 270 11.18 -8.02 -14.96
N LYS A 271 10.63 -9.17 -14.64
CA LYS A 271 10.85 -9.91 -13.41
C LYS A 271 11.41 -11.29 -13.74
N VAL A 272 11.96 -11.95 -12.73
CA VAL A 272 12.34 -13.36 -12.83
C VAL A 272 11.15 -14.22 -13.31
N ASP A 273 11.41 -15.44 -13.74
CA ASP A 273 10.38 -16.40 -14.19
C ASP A 273 9.52 -15.93 -15.39
N ASN A 274 10.11 -15.10 -16.27
CA ASN A 274 9.45 -14.59 -17.47
C ASN A 274 8.16 -13.84 -17.14
N GLU A 275 8.17 -13.05 -16.10
CA GLU A 275 7.05 -12.19 -15.73
C GLU A 275 7.35 -10.74 -16.12
N LEU A 276 6.34 -10.05 -16.61
CA LEU A 276 6.34 -8.60 -16.89
C LEU A 276 5.37 -7.94 -15.92
N LYS A 277 5.87 -7.09 -15.04
CA LYS A 277 5.06 -6.22 -14.20
C LYS A 277 4.77 -4.92 -14.94
N VAL A 278 3.50 -4.63 -15.18
CA VAL A 278 3.06 -3.39 -15.84
C VAL A 278 2.47 -2.45 -14.80
N SER A 279 3.08 -1.28 -14.67
CA SER A 279 2.63 -0.21 -13.77
C SER A 279 2.01 0.92 -14.58
N LEU A 280 0.82 1.35 -14.18
CA LEU A 280 0.02 2.37 -14.84
C LEU A 280 -0.18 3.58 -13.92
N ARG A 281 -0.03 4.80 -14.47
CA ARG A 281 -0.32 6.05 -13.75
C ARG A 281 -1.05 7.03 -14.66
N THR A 282 -1.91 7.84 -14.08
CA THR A 282 -2.59 8.94 -14.77
C THR A 282 -2.87 10.09 -13.82
N ARG A 283 -2.83 11.32 -14.34
CA ARG A 283 -3.37 12.54 -13.71
C ARG A 283 -4.62 13.05 -14.40
N ASP A 284 -4.97 12.48 -15.56
CA ASP A 284 -6.18 12.88 -16.30
C ASP A 284 -7.42 12.30 -15.60
N ASP A 285 -8.39 13.16 -15.25
CA ASP A 285 -9.61 12.75 -14.55
C ASP A 285 -10.55 11.89 -15.39
N LYS A 286 -10.37 11.92 -16.71
CA LYS A 286 -11.15 11.11 -17.65
C LYS A 286 -10.57 9.70 -17.86
N VAL A 287 -9.36 9.43 -17.33
CA VAL A 287 -8.67 8.14 -17.44
C VAL A 287 -8.76 7.40 -16.12
N ASN A 288 -9.23 6.17 -16.17
CA ASN A 288 -9.26 5.26 -15.03
C ASN A 288 -8.39 4.04 -15.36
N VAL A 289 -7.17 4.02 -14.81
CA VAL A 289 -6.19 2.94 -15.06
C VAL A 289 -6.53 1.65 -14.33
N GLN A 290 -7.33 1.71 -13.27
CA GLN A 290 -7.78 0.51 -12.55
C GLN A 290 -8.66 -0.37 -13.44
N LYS A 291 -9.59 0.23 -14.21
CA LYS A 291 -10.46 -0.54 -15.13
C LYS A 291 -9.63 -1.33 -16.15
N LEU A 292 -8.53 -0.73 -16.64
CA LEU A 292 -7.62 -1.39 -17.57
C LEU A 292 -6.85 -2.51 -16.86
N ALA A 293 -6.30 -2.24 -15.67
CA ALA A 293 -5.57 -3.24 -14.90
C ALA A 293 -6.47 -4.42 -14.52
N SER A 294 -7.68 -4.18 -14.04
CA SER A 294 -8.64 -5.23 -13.65
C SER A 294 -9.07 -6.12 -14.82
N ALA A 295 -9.22 -5.54 -16.02
CA ALA A 295 -9.52 -6.31 -17.23
C ALA A 295 -8.39 -7.26 -17.64
N LEU A 296 -7.17 -7.02 -17.13
CA LEU A 296 -5.96 -7.83 -17.37
C LEU A 296 -5.52 -8.62 -16.12
N GLY A 297 -6.44 -8.82 -15.16
CA GLY A 297 -6.19 -9.62 -13.96
C GLY A 297 -5.41 -8.90 -12.85
N GLY A 298 -5.24 -7.59 -12.97
CA GLY A 298 -4.57 -6.76 -11.99
C GLY A 298 -5.51 -5.94 -11.10
N GLY A 299 -5.00 -4.87 -10.48
CA GLY A 299 -5.77 -4.02 -9.58
C GLY A 299 -5.05 -2.73 -9.20
N GLY A 300 -5.61 -2.02 -8.24
CA GLY A 300 -5.10 -0.75 -7.70
C GLY A 300 -6.17 0.32 -7.67
N HIS A 301 -5.76 1.58 -7.71
CA HIS A 301 -6.63 2.75 -7.68
C HIS A 301 -6.89 3.32 -9.09
N ALA A 302 -7.91 4.18 -9.21
CA ALA A 302 -8.28 4.80 -10.48
C ALA A 302 -7.12 5.55 -11.16
N LYS A 303 -6.17 6.10 -10.38
CA LYS A 303 -5.01 6.88 -10.84
C LYS A 303 -3.69 6.11 -10.84
N ALA A 304 -3.63 4.97 -10.12
CA ALA A 304 -2.43 4.16 -9.92
C ALA A 304 -2.80 2.69 -9.85
N SER A 305 -2.46 1.91 -10.87
CA SER A 305 -2.80 0.49 -10.96
C SER A 305 -1.70 -0.31 -11.63
N GLY A 306 -1.78 -1.62 -11.58
CA GLY A 306 -0.84 -2.49 -12.26
C GLY A 306 -1.40 -3.89 -12.46
N PHE A 307 -0.72 -4.65 -13.30
CA PHE A 307 -1.00 -6.06 -13.58
C PHE A 307 0.28 -6.77 -14.00
N SER A 308 0.27 -8.08 -13.97
CA SER A 308 1.38 -8.91 -14.45
C SER A 308 0.98 -9.75 -15.66
N LEU A 309 1.93 -9.99 -16.54
CA LEU A 309 1.79 -10.84 -17.72
C LEU A 309 2.96 -11.83 -17.79
N LYS A 310 2.74 -13.03 -18.34
CA LYS A 310 3.85 -13.90 -18.74
C LYS A 310 4.44 -13.40 -20.06
N GLY A 311 5.76 -13.17 -20.08
CA GLY A 311 6.44 -12.67 -21.27
C GLY A 311 7.82 -12.14 -21.00
N ARG A 312 8.46 -11.65 -22.08
CA ARG A 312 9.78 -11.02 -22.06
C ARG A 312 9.80 -9.77 -22.93
N ILE A 313 10.76 -8.88 -22.66
CA ILE A 313 11.05 -7.73 -23.51
C ILE A 313 12.15 -8.14 -24.50
N ALA A 314 11.83 -8.13 -25.80
CA ALA A 314 12.79 -8.37 -26.86
C ALA A 314 13.11 -7.06 -27.59
N ASN A 315 14.38 -6.85 -27.93
CA ASN A 315 14.83 -5.75 -28.78
C ASN A 315 15.19 -6.34 -30.16
N GLU A 316 14.34 -6.10 -31.14
CA GLU A 316 14.59 -6.50 -32.52
C GLU A 316 14.83 -5.24 -33.37
N ASN A 317 16.08 -5.05 -33.85
CA ASN A 317 16.48 -3.93 -34.70
C ASN A 317 16.09 -2.54 -34.14
N GLY A 318 16.28 -2.32 -32.84
CA GLY A 318 15.93 -1.06 -32.17
C GLY A 318 14.43 -0.87 -31.87
N LYS A 319 13.60 -1.85 -32.22
CA LYS A 319 12.19 -1.87 -31.85
C LYS A 319 11.94 -2.83 -30.70
N ILE A 320 11.27 -2.33 -29.69
CA ILE A 320 10.88 -3.13 -28.55
C ILE A 320 9.62 -3.92 -28.86
N LYS A 321 9.66 -5.21 -28.60
CA LYS A 321 8.51 -6.11 -28.67
C LYS A 321 8.29 -6.75 -27.31
N ILE A 322 7.04 -6.85 -26.93
CA ILE A 322 6.60 -7.68 -25.79
C ILE A 322 6.25 -9.04 -26.38
N CYS A 323 7.01 -10.06 -26.02
CA CYS A 323 6.73 -11.44 -26.38
C CYS A 323 5.95 -12.07 -25.22
N CYS A 324 4.63 -12.16 -25.34
CA CYS A 324 3.82 -12.93 -24.40
C CYS A 324 4.05 -14.43 -24.62
N LEU A 325 4.19 -15.17 -23.51
CA LEU A 325 4.38 -16.64 -23.49
C LEU A 325 3.09 -17.33 -23.21
#